data_8268fa4ac69de4bc6f3398eeb7cf93b6
#
_entry.id   8268fa4ac69de4bc6f3398eeb7cf93b6
#
_cell.length_a   1.000
_cell.length_b   1.000
_cell.length_c   1.000
_cell.angle_alpha   90.00
_cell.angle_beta   90.00
_cell.angle_gamma   90.00
#
_symmetry.space_group_name_H-M   'P 1'
#
loop_
_entity.id
_entity.type
_entity.pdbx_description
1 polymer ?
#
loop_
_entity_poly.entity_id
_entity_poly.type
_entity_poly.pdbx_seq_one_letter_code
_entity_poly.pdbx_strand_id
1 'polypeptide(L)'
;MGVVLLALPVLLLVAVVAARIYFEHYLHSEAFRKSLGEAAAKSLNADSATFAPLEFDGGTVFGENFQATRGDGGAFSSLDADQLRASFDWHGLLRHTVQIDEMSVQRLNIEPPAAAAVEAHTAQSLSGAGPAAQGPLDGLKKGWTVDLRKAVISEANWQWSDKPGGGITGTALTLIPNGPGAWIIDAQGGTVALAGWPELDLDTASMRWQSPTLFINSAGLRNGASRLTVTGEIETRKAANLQVKFDGVDIRPLLTPDWRERLTGRLTGQANVDAPLGNGNAARQLTVSGSMALTEGVLTALPILDEIGTFTHTERFRRLELTKASADFTKSPDRLEVHNLVVESEGLIRVEGDYTVVNGQIDGNFEVGLTPATLQWIPGSQEVIFTDSHGGYRWTPMRLTGPVAHPHDDLTSRLVAATEKAVIKSVDGVEGTVKKTGQGLLDLLMH
;
A
#
# COMPACT_ATOMS: atom_id res chain seq x y z
N MET A 1 -32.80 -27.64 66.77
CA MET A 1 -32.64 -27.83 65.31
C MET A 1 -32.66 -26.52 64.49
N GLY A 2 -33.29 -25.44 64.98
CA GLY A 2 -33.39 -24.16 64.25
C GLY A 2 -32.08 -23.34 64.17
N VAL A 3 -31.13 -23.48 65.11
CA VAL A 3 -29.89 -22.70 65.14
C VAL A 3 -28.85 -23.18 64.09
N VAL A 4 -28.86 -24.47 63.74
CA VAL A 4 -27.93 -25.07 62.75
C VAL A 4 -28.30 -24.65 61.31
N LEU A 5 -29.61 -24.42 61.04
CA LEU A 5 -30.10 -24.03 59.73
C LEU A 5 -29.77 -22.57 59.35
N LEU A 6 -29.62 -21.69 60.41
CA LEU A 6 -29.23 -20.29 60.20
C LEU A 6 -27.69 -20.10 60.15
N ALA A 7 -26.93 -21.04 60.72
CA ALA A 7 -25.48 -20.97 60.74
C ALA A 7 -24.86 -21.31 59.36
N LEU A 8 -25.49 -22.18 58.56
CA LEU A 8 -24.97 -22.64 57.28
C LEU A 8 -24.90 -21.50 56.23
N PRO A 9 -25.94 -20.69 56.02
CA PRO A 9 -25.89 -19.56 55.10
C PRO A 9 -24.92 -18.45 55.55
N VAL A 10 -24.79 -18.25 56.89
CA VAL A 10 -23.81 -17.28 57.43
C VAL A 10 -22.40 -17.76 57.21
N LEU A 11 -22.11 -19.05 57.39
CA LEU A 11 -20.82 -19.65 57.19
C LEU A 11 -20.45 -19.66 55.69
N LEU A 12 -21.43 -19.88 54.83
CA LEU A 12 -21.25 -19.82 53.39
C LEU A 12 -20.99 -18.38 52.93
N LEU A 13 -21.72 -17.40 53.51
CA LEU A 13 -21.46 -15.98 53.22
C LEU A 13 -20.05 -15.56 53.69
N VAL A 14 -19.61 -15.98 54.89
CA VAL A 14 -18.28 -15.72 55.41
C VAL A 14 -17.24 -16.39 54.55
N ALA A 15 -17.45 -17.62 54.08
CA ALA A 15 -16.52 -18.32 53.16
C ALA A 15 -16.45 -17.62 51.81
N VAL A 16 -17.56 -17.12 51.27
CA VAL A 16 -17.57 -16.33 50.01
C VAL A 16 -16.83 -15.01 50.17
N VAL A 17 -17.07 -14.30 51.31
CA VAL A 17 -16.39 -13.03 51.61
C VAL A 17 -14.87 -13.29 51.82
N ALA A 18 -14.49 -14.34 52.58
CA ALA A 18 -13.11 -14.71 52.81
C ALA A 18 -12.45 -15.14 51.50
N ALA A 19 -13.12 -15.92 50.68
CA ALA A 19 -12.64 -16.29 49.34
C ALA A 19 -12.43 -15.07 48.45
N ARG A 20 -13.35 -14.10 48.47
CA ARG A 20 -13.22 -12.84 47.77
C ARG A 20 -12.01 -12.04 48.25
N ILE A 21 -11.84 -11.86 49.56
CA ILE A 21 -10.71 -11.12 50.14
C ILE A 21 -9.38 -11.83 49.80
N TYR A 22 -9.35 -13.17 49.92
CA TYR A 22 -8.18 -13.96 49.59
C TYR A 22 -7.83 -13.86 48.10
N PHE A 23 -8.88 -13.89 47.24
CA PHE A 23 -8.73 -13.78 45.81
C PHE A 23 -8.25 -12.38 45.42
N GLU A 24 -8.84 -11.31 46.00
CA GLU A 24 -8.36 -9.94 45.81
C GLU A 24 -6.91 -9.78 46.25
N HIS A 25 -6.52 -10.31 47.39
CA HIS A 25 -5.13 -10.29 47.88
C HIS A 25 -4.20 -11.07 46.97
N TYR A 26 -4.62 -12.21 46.43
CA TYR A 26 -3.86 -13.01 45.49
C TYR A 26 -3.65 -12.28 44.15
N LEU A 27 -4.68 -11.61 43.64
CA LEU A 27 -4.62 -10.84 42.40
C LEU A 27 -3.65 -9.65 42.47
N HIS A 28 -3.45 -9.07 43.68
CA HIS A 28 -2.44 -8.03 43.93
C HIS A 28 -1.01 -8.61 44.13
N SER A 29 -0.86 -9.92 44.18
CA SER A 29 0.43 -10.53 44.46
C SER A 29 1.39 -10.47 43.28
N GLU A 30 2.68 -10.34 43.58
CA GLU A 30 3.76 -10.43 42.57
C GLU A 30 3.76 -11.79 41.86
N ALA A 31 3.43 -12.88 42.60
CA ALA A 31 3.33 -14.23 42.06
C ALA A 31 2.27 -14.34 40.95
N PHE A 32 1.11 -13.68 41.14
CA PHE A 32 0.06 -13.65 40.15
C PHE A 32 0.51 -12.87 38.88
N ARG A 33 1.09 -11.68 39.06
CA ARG A 33 1.62 -10.87 37.93
C ARG A 33 2.67 -11.62 37.14
N LYS A 34 3.58 -12.32 37.84
CA LYS A 34 4.59 -13.14 37.18
C LYS A 34 3.99 -14.28 36.37
N SER A 35 3.03 -15.02 36.95
CA SER A 35 2.35 -16.09 36.20
C SER A 35 1.55 -15.58 35.01
N LEU A 36 0.94 -14.39 35.11
CA LEU A 36 0.24 -13.74 34.03
C LEU A 36 1.22 -13.28 32.93
N GLY A 37 2.37 -12.72 33.31
CA GLY A 37 3.46 -12.38 32.40
C GLY A 37 4.00 -13.59 31.64
N GLU A 38 4.27 -14.70 32.34
CA GLU A 38 4.71 -15.95 31.70
C GLU A 38 3.66 -16.51 30.72
N ALA A 39 2.39 -16.46 31.07
CA ALA A 39 1.30 -16.87 30.18
C ALA A 39 1.20 -15.95 28.95
N ALA A 40 1.32 -14.63 29.14
CA ALA A 40 1.31 -13.65 28.07
C ALA A 40 2.54 -13.84 27.14
N ALA A 41 3.74 -14.00 27.71
CA ALA A 41 4.96 -14.27 26.94
C ALA A 41 4.81 -15.53 26.07
N LYS A 42 4.32 -16.62 26.65
CA LYS A 42 4.05 -17.85 25.90
C LYS A 42 3.04 -17.65 24.77
N SER A 43 1.97 -16.92 25.03
CA SER A 43 0.91 -16.65 24.07
C SER A 43 1.37 -15.77 22.89
N LEU A 44 2.17 -14.74 23.19
CA LEU A 44 2.76 -13.84 22.20
C LEU A 44 4.00 -14.43 21.53
N ASN A 45 4.44 -15.60 22.01
CA ASN A 45 5.73 -16.21 21.64
C ASN A 45 6.87 -15.19 21.84
N ALA A 46 6.82 -14.46 22.97
CA ALA A 46 7.81 -13.48 23.42
C ALA A 46 8.81 -14.12 24.37
N ASP A 47 10.01 -13.54 24.49
CA ASP A 47 11.03 -13.98 25.42
C ASP A 47 10.69 -13.55 26.85
N SER A 48 10.07 -12.40 27.00
CA SER A 48 9.59 -11.90 28.27
C SER A 48 8.29 -11.09 28.10
N ALA A 49 7.46 -11.12 29.13
CA ALA A 49 6.33 -10.21 29.26
C ALA A 49 6.13 -9.84 30.74
N THR A 50 5.87 -8.56 30.99
CA THR A 50 5.73 -8.00 32.32
C THR A 50 4.53 -7.08 32.40
N PHE A 51 3.84 -7.12 33.54
CA PHE A 51 2.77 -6.19 33.88
C PHE A 51 3.22 -5.28 35.02
N ALA A 52 2.90 -4.00 34.93
CA ALA A 52 2.92 -3.09 36.07
C ALA A 52 1.96 -3.59 37.16
N PRO A 53 2.03 -3.07 38.40
CA PRO A 53 1.05 -3.40 39.45
C PRO A 53 -0.38 -3.27 38.93
N LEU A 54 -1.20 -4.30 39.21
CA LEU A 54 -2.59 -4.35 38.82
C LEU A 54 -3.46 -3.87 39.97
N GLU A 55 -4.41 -2.99 39.68
CA GLU A 55 -5.41 -2.49 40.62
C GLU A 55 -6.78 -3.12 40.33
N PHE A 56 -7.55 -3.39 41.35
CA PHE A 56 -8.88 -4.03 41.24
C PHE A 56 -9.91 -3.15 41.91
N ASP A 57 -10.92 -2.76 41.17
CA ASP A 57 -12.06 -2.00 41.69
C ASP A 57 -13.38 -2.52 41.10
N GLY A 58 -14.24 -3.04 41.97
CA GLY A 58 -15.66 -3.34 41.68
C GLY A 58 -15.91 -4.28 40.47
N GLY A 59 -14.95 -5.14 40.09
CA GLY A 59 -15.09 -6.03 38.94
C GLY A 59 -14.32 -5.54 37.71
N THR A 60 -13.56 -4.47 37.87
CA THR A 60 -12.64 -3.96 36.81
C THR A 60 -11.21 -4.11 37.32
N VAL A 61 -10.34 -4.52 36.40
CA VAL A 61 -8.90 -4.56 36.60
C VAL A 61 -8.25 -3.44 35.80
N PHE A 62 -7.34 -2.74 36.45
CA PHE A 62 -6.56 -1.67 35.84
C PHE A 62 -5.08 -2.06 35.88
N GLY A 63 -4.36 -1.81 34.79
CA GLY A 63 -2.92 -1.93 34.69
C GLY A 63 -2.35 -0.69 34.03
N GLU A 64 -1.32 -0.09 34.60
CA GLU A 64 -0.71 1.09 34.02
C GLU A 64 0.04 0.77 32.72
N ASN A 65 0.76 -0.36 32.72
CA ASN A 65 1.62 -0.74 31.59
C ASN A 65 1.78 -2.26 31.49
N PHE A 66 1.86 -2.72 30.25
CA PHE A 66 2.26 -4.08 29.88
C PHE A 66 3.38 -3.99 28.83
N GLN A 67 4.44 -4.73 29.02
CA GLN A 67 5.55 -4.80 28.09
C GLN A 67 5.85 -6.24 27.72
N ALA A 68 6.09 -6.50 26.43
CA ALA A 68 6.61 -7.77 25.95
C ALA A 68 7.78 -7.51 25.00
N THR A 69 8.83 -8.33 25.13
CA THR A 69 10.03 -8.22 24.27
C THR A 69 10.34 -9.54 23.61
N ARG A 70 10.93 -9.46 22.42
CA ARG A 70 11.35 -10.61 21.66
C ARG A 70 12.65 -10.31 20.91
N GLY A 71 13.71 -11.07 21.21
CA GLY A 71 15.05 -10.87 20.61
C GLY A 71 15.24 -11.54 19.25
N ASP A 72 14.53 -12.62 18.98
CA ASP A 72 14.84 -13.52 17.86
C ASP A 72 13.88 -13.40 16.68
N GLY A 73 14.01 -12.38 15.81
CA GLY A 73 13.40 -12.37 14.47
C GLY A 73 11.90 -12.70 14.39
N GLY A 74 11.15 -12.39 15.46
CA GLY A 74 9.71 -12.63 15.53
C GLY A 74 8.89 -11.64 14.76
N ALA A 75 7.59 -11.56 15.08
CA ALA A 75 6.68 -10.59 14.48
C ALA A 75 6.90 -9.15 14.98
N PHE A 76 7.56 -8.98 16.12
CA PHE A 76 7.87 -7.69 16.76
C PHE A 76 9.17 -7.82 17.57
N SER A 77 9.84 -6.72 17.88
CA SER A 77 10.94 -6.64 18.85
C SER A 77 10.45 -6.22 20.23
N SER A 78 9.56 -5.23 20.28
CA SER A 78 8.89 -4.79 21.50
C SER A 78 7.40 -4.56 21.26
N LEU A 79 6.62 -4.78 22.29
CA LEU A 79 5.21 -4.46 22.38
C LEU A 79 4.96 -3.79 23.72
N ASP A 80 4.49 -2.55 23.68
CA ASP A 80 4.15 -1.75 24.85
C ASP A 80 2.67 -1.39 24.82
N ALA A 81 1.95 -1.68 25.90
CA ALA A 81 0.55 -1.31 26.06
C ALA A 81 0.35 -0.51 27.34
N ASP A 82 -0.21 0.70 27.19
CA ASP A 82 -0.45 1.63 28.29
C ASP A 82 -1.94 1.66 28.66
N GLN A 83 -2.18 1.84 29.96
CA GLN A 83 -3.51 2.01 30.54
C GLN A 83 -4.49 0.90 30.13
N LEU A 84 -4.17 -0.30 30.55
CA LEU A 84 -5.03 -1.47 30.37
C LEU A 84 -6.20 -1.43 31.36
N ARG A 85 -7.38 -1.76 30.85
CA ARG A 85 -8.57 -1.92 31.67
C ARG A 85 -9.35 -3.15 31.20
N ALA A 86 -9.74 -4.01 32.10
CA ALA A 86 -10.58 -5.16 31.78
C ALA A 86 -11.75 -5.26 32.76
N SER A 87 -12.97 -5.34 32.24
CA SER A 87 -14.19 -5.54 33.00
C SER A 87 -14.60 -7.02 33.01
N PHE A 88 -14.85 -7.57 34.18
CA PHE A 88 -15.13 -8.99 34.37
C PHE A 88 -16.58 -9.21 34.82
N ASP A 89 -17.23 -10.22 34.25
CA ASP A 89 -18.46 -10.76 34.79
C ASP A 89 -18.14 -11.93 35.76
N TRP A 90 -18.35 -11.69 37.05
CA TRP A 90 -18.10 -12.64 38.13
C TRP A 90 -19.04 -13.86 38.11
N HIS A 91 -20.20 -13.78 37.44
CA HIS A 91 -21.15 -14.89 37.37
C HIS A 91 -20.58 -16.08 36.56
N GLY A 92 -19.65 -15.84 35.65
CA GLY A 92 -18.93 -16.87 34.90
C GLY A 92 -18.07 -17.79 35.77
N LEU A 93 -17.55 -17.29 36.91
CA LEU A 93 -16.67 -18.05 37.81
C LEU A 93 -17.30 -19.32 38.34
N LEU A 94 -18.62 -19.30 38.58
CA LEU A 94 -19.37 -20.50 39.02
C LEU A 94 -19.37 -21.61 37.96
N ARG A 95 -19.06 -21.26 36.70
CA ARG A 95 -18.96 -22.18 35.55
C ARG A 95 -17.54 -22.42 35.12
N HIS A 96 -16.55 -22.06 35.92
CA HIS A 96 -15.11 -22.10 35.59
C HIS A 96 -14.79 -21.28 34.33
N THR A 97 -15.54 -20.22 34.07
CA THR A 97 -15.30 -19.32 32.94
C THR A 97 -14.99 -17.92 33.46
N VAL A 98 -13.84 -17.38 33.07
CA VAL A 98 -13.51 -15.96 33.27
C VAL A 98 -14.08 -15.20 32.09
N GLN A 99 -15.19 -14.52 32.30
CA GLN A 99 -15.81 -13.74 31.23
C GLN A 99 -15.33 -12.29 31.32
N ILE A 100 -14.73 -11.81 30.24
CA ILE A 100 -14.25 -10.44 30.08
C ILE A 100 -15.17 -9.77 29.07
N ASP A 101 -16.01 -8.85 29.58
CA ASP A 101 -16.98 -8.16 28.71
C ASP A 101 -16.28 -7.17 27.77
N GLU A 102 -15.35 -6.40 28.31
CA GLU A 102 -14.53 -5.49 27.52
C GLU A 102 -13.12 -5.37 28.09
N MET A 103 -12.14 -5.44 27.22
CA MET A 103 -10.75 -5.07 27.50
C MET A 103 -10.43 -3.81 26.70
N SER A 104 -9.95 -2.77 27.36
CA SER A 104 -9.51 -1.55 26.71
C SER A 104 -8.03 -1.27 26.97
N VAL A 105 -7.35 -0.77 25.96
CA VAL A 105 -5.97 -0.31 25.98
C VAL A 105 -5.94 1.10 25.41
N GLN A 106 -5.39 2.04 26.15
CA GLN A 106 -5.32 3.42 25.69
C GLN A 106 -4.33 3.57 24.53
N ARG A 107 -3.12 3.05 24.68
CA ARG A 107 -2.10 3.09 23.64
C ARG A 107 -1.41 1.73 23.51
N LEU A 108 -1.24 1.29 22.28
CA LEU A 108 -0.51 0.09 21.92
C LEU A 108 0.60 0.46 20.92
N ASN A 109 1.84 0.25 21.29
CA ASN A 109 2.99 0.42 20.41
C ASN A 109 3.61 -0.93 20.07
N ILE A 110 3.82 -1.19 18.79
CA ILE A 110 4.45 -2.42 18.30
C ILE A 110 5.62 -2.03 17.41
N GLU A 111 6.82 -2.40 17.81
CA GLU A 111 8.05 -2.17 17.06
C GLU A 111 8.42 -3.38 16.18
N PRO A 112 8.99 -3.14 14.98
CA PRO A 112 9.40 -4.21 14.09
C PRO A 112 10.56 -5.01 14.66
N PRO A 113 10.79 -6.26 14.21
CA PRO A 113 11.96 -7.03 14.57
C PRO A 113 13.23 -6.33 14.07
N ALA A 114 14.30 -6.35 14.86
CA ALA A 114 15.58 -5.76 14.47
C ALA A 114 16.11 -6.39 13.17
N ALA A 115 16.57 -5.56 12.24
CA ALA A 115 16.98 -5.99 10.88
C ALA A 115 18.10 -7.09 10.91
N ALA A 116 19.00 -7.05 11.88
CA ALA A 116 20.06 -8.04 12.04
C ALA A 116 19.56 -9.44 12.43
N ALA A 117 18.39 -9.55 13.07
CA ALA A 117 17.79 -10.82 13.47
C ALA A 117 17.08 -11.53 12.32
N VAL A 118 16.60 -10.78 11.32
CA VAL A 118 15.89 -11.34 10.15
C VAL A 118 16.83 -12.14 9.25
N GLU A 119 18.09 -11.72 9.09
CA GLU A 119 19.08 -12.43 8.26
C GLU A 119 19.55 -13.74 8.88
N ALA A 120 19.63 -13.82 10.21
CA ALA A 120 20.10 -15.03 10.90
C ALA A 120 19.07 -16.17 10.90
N HIS A 121 17.77 -15.86 10.83
CA HIS A 121 16.69 -16.86 10.91
C HIS A 121 16.35 -17.53 9.58
N THR A 122 16.72 -16.94 8.44
CA THR A 122 16.49 -17.55 7.12
C THR A 122 17.27 -18.87 6.95
N ALA A 123 18.31 -19.07 7.76
CA ALA A 123 19.15 -20.27 7.72
C ALA A 123 18.68 -21.41 8.67
N GLN A 124 17.88 -21.13 9.68
CA GLN A 124 17.52 -22.10 10.72
C GLN A 124 16.07 -22.58 10.77
N SER A 125 15.14 -21.96 10.05
CA SER A 125 13.70 -22.23 10.18
C SER A 125 13.12 -23.28 9.22
N LEU A 126 13.93 -24.18 8.66
CA LEU A 126 13.42 -25.33 7.87
C LEU A 126 13.04 -26.55 8.70
N SER A 127 13.08 -26.50 10.03
CA SER A 127 12.73 -27.63 10.89
C SER A 127 11.89 -27.16 12.07
N GLY A 128 10.59 -27.22 11.93
CA GLY A 128 9.69 -27.09 13.06
C GLY A 128 8.38 -26.40 12.72
N ALA A 129 7.39 -27.16 12.29
CA ALA A 129 6.00 -26.76 12.46
C ALA A 129 5.77 -26.62 13.97
N GLY A 130 5.80 -25.38 14.47
CA GLY A 130 5.40 -25.07 15.84
C GLY A 130 3.93 -25.47 16.04
N PRO A 131 3.55 -25.95 17.24
CA PRO A 131 2.17 -26.28 17.54
C PRO A 131 1.29 -25.05 17.29
N ALA A 132 0.10 -25.30 16.78
CA ALA A 132 -0.95 -24.29 16.56
C ALA A 132 -1.01 -23.36 17.78
N ALA A 133 -1.06 -22.04 17.50
CA ALA A 133 -1.12 -21.02 18.54
C ALA A 133 -2.26 -21.37 19.51
N GLN A 134 -1.87 -21.88 20.66
CA GLN A 134 -2.75 -22.12 21.78
C GLN A 134 -3.15 -20.73 22.31
N GLY A 135 -4.42 -20.54 22.63
CA GLY A 135 -4.96 -19.25 23.08
C GLY A 135 -4.21 -18.69 24.29
N PRO A 136 -4.31 -17.37 24.55
CA PRO A 136 -3.50 -16.63 25.53
C PRO A 136 -3.59 -17.11 26.98
N LEU A 137 -4.36 -18.15 27.30
CA LEU A 137 -4.71 -18.52 28.66
C LEU A 137 -4.61 -20.01 28.99
N ASP A 138 -3.83 -20.77 28.20
CA ASP A 138 -3.56 -22.19 28.52
C ASP A 138 -2.78 -22.43 29.84
N GLY A 139 -2.38 -21.36 30.55
CA GLY A 139 -1.74 -21.41 31.86
C GLY A 139 -2.70 -21.41 33.04
N LEU A 140 -4.01 -21.17 32.84
CA LEU A 140 -5.00 -21.30 33.89
C LEU A 140 -5.22 -22.77 34.26
N LYS A 141 -5.51 -23.01 35.55
CA LYS A 141 -5.75 -24.38 36.09
C LYS A 141 -6.65 -25.15 35.12
N LYS A 142 -6.24 -26.41 34.86
CA LYS A 142 -6.96 -27.36 34.00
C LYS A 142 -8.48 -27.31 34.24
N GLY A 143 -9.27 -26.87 33.28
CA GLY A 143 -10.73 -26.75 33.39
C GLY A 143 -11.29 -25.31 33.42
N TRP A 144 -10.45 -24.28 33.40
CA TRP A 144 -10.91 -22.89 33.27
C TRP A 144 -10.87 -22.43 31.81
N THR A 145 -11.90 -21.69 31.41
CA THR A 145 -11.95 -21.05 30.09
C THR A 145 -12.02 -19.53 30.27
N VAL A 146 -11.49 -18.80 29.30
CA VAL A 146 -11.63 -17.35 29.25
C VAL A 146 -12.45 -16.99 28.03
N ASP A 147 -13.47 -16.20 28.24
CA ASP A 147 -14.38 -15.69 27.21
C ASP A 147 -14.22 -14.16 27.15
N LEU A 148 -13.49 -13.68 26.16
CA LEU A 148 -13.35 -12.26 25.84
C LEU A 148 -14.41 -11.89 24.80
N ARG A 149 -15.27 -10.91 25.11
CA ARG A 149 -16.31 -10.45 24.19
C ARG A 149 -15.86 -9.35 23.26
N LYS A 150 -15.03 -8.43 23.76
CA LYS A 150 -14.57 -7.27 22.98
C LYS A 150 -13.24 -6.75 23.51
N ALA A 151 -12.36 -6.34 22.61
CA ALA A 151 -11.18 -5.54 22.94
C ALA A 151 -11.21 -4.22 22.16
N VAL A 152 -10.82 -3.13 22.81
CA VAL A 152 -10.76 -1.79 22.23
C VAL A 152 -9.38 -1.20 22.48
N ILE A 153 -8.74 -0.70 21.44
CA ILE A 153 -7.47 0.00 21.51
C ILE A 153 -7.75 1.41 20.99
N SER A 154 -7.51 2.42 21.83
CA SER A 154 -7.83 3.80 21.46
C SER A 154 -6.80 4.38 20.48
N GLU A 155 -5.53 3.98 20.62
CA GLU A 155 -4.42 4.44 19.79
C GLU A 155 -3.45 3.27 19.55
N ALA A 156 -3.47 2.69 18.37
CA ALA A 156 -2.54 1.66 17.94
C ALA A 156 -1.46 2.27 17.01
N ASN A 157 -0.22 1.98 17.33
CA ASN A 157 0.96 2.37 16.56
C ASN A 157 1.75 1.09 16.23
N TRP A 158 1.86 0.78 14.97
CA TRP A 158 2.58 -0.39 14.50
C TRP A 158 3.53 -0.04 13.37
N GLN A 159 4.81 -0.30 13.57
CA GLN A 159 5.85 -0.18 12.57
C GLN A 159 6.22 -1.58 12.07
N TRP A 160 6.28 -1.76 10.76
CA TRP A 160 6.71 -3.02 10.14
C TRP A 160 8.04 -2.92 9.41
N SER A 161 8.71 -1.77 9.48
CA SER A 161 10.01 -1.53 8.85
C SER A 161 10.84 -0.55 9.69
N ASP A 162 12.11 -0.89 9.90
CA ASP A 162 13.10 0.02 10.53
C ASP A 162 13.43 1.23 9.65
N LYS A 163 13.06 1.19 8.37
CA LYS A 163 13.25 2.29 7.43
C LYS A 163 12.07 3.25 7.53
N PRO A 164 12.32 4.57 7.39
CA PRO A 164 11.22 5.54 7.31
C PRO A 164 10.21 5.13 6.23
N GLY A 165 8.93 5.04 6.56
CA GLY A 165 7.86 4.83 5.61
C GLY A 165 7.18 3.47 5.65
N GLY A 166 7.25 2.75 6.77
CA GLY A 166 6.46 1.52 6.96
C GLY A 166 5.77 1.48 8.31
N GLY A 167 4.49 1.89 8.39
CA GLY A 167 3.77 1.86 9.66
C GLY A 167 2.33 2.37 9.60
N ILE A 168 1.63 2.13 10.69
CA ILE A 168 0.32 2.73 11.01
C ILE A 168 0.46 3.43 12.35
N THR A 169 -0.07 4.63 12.49
CA THR A 169 0.00 5.42 13.71
C THR A 169 -1.34 6.05 14.05
N GLY A 170 -1.67 6.10 15.34
CA GLY A 170 -2.88 6.78 15.84
C GLY A 170 -4.20 6.14 15.47
N THR A 171 -4.22 4.83 15.16
CA THR A 171 -5.43 4.12 14.73
C THR A 171 -6.18 3.53 15.90
N ALA A 172 -7.48 3.81 16.00
CA ALA A 172 -8.36 3.12 16.93
C ALA A 172 -8.74 1.75 16.38
N LEU A 173 -8.69 0.71 17.23
CA LEU A 173 -9.03 -0.66 16.87
C LEU A 173 -10.13 -1.21 17.78
N THR A 174 -11.07 -1.92 17.17
CA THR A 174 -12.04 -2.76 17.88
C THR A 174 -11.88 -4.20 17.42
N LEU A 175 -11.67 -5.12 18.35
CA LEU A 175 -11.49 -6.54 18.06
C LEU A 175 -12.61 -7.32 18.74
N ILE A 176 -13.32 -8.14 17.98
CA ILE A 176 -14.42 -8.97 18.46
C ILE A 176 -14.09 -10.43 18.10
N PRO A 177 -13.98 -11.33 19.08
CA PRO A 177 -13.79 -12.75 18.81
C PRO A 177 -14.94 -13.31 17.98
N ASN A 178 -14.62 -14.12 17.00
CA ASN A 178 -15.59 -14.73 16.08
C ASN A 178 -15.34 -16.24 15.92
N GLY A 179 -15.20 -16.92 17.05
CA GLY A 179 -14.87 -18.33 17.14
C GLY A 179 -13.39 -18.61 17.45
N PRO A 180 -13.01 -19.88 17.57
CA PRO A 180 -11.65 -20.26 17.93
C PRO A 180 -10.61 -19.73 16.93
N GLY A 181 -9.69 -18.88 17.41
CA GLY A 181 -8.64 -18.29 16.58
C GLY A 181 -9.12 -17.31 15.49
N ALA A 182 -10.37 -16.89 15.55
CA ALA A 182 -10.95 -15.94 14.60
C ALA A 182 -11.36 -14.63 15.27
N TRP A 183 -11.20 -13.50 14.56
CA TRP A 183 -11.48 -12.15 15.03
C TRP A 183 -12.09 -11.30 13.93
N ILE A 184 -13.06 -10.48 14.30
CA ILE A 184 -13.48 -9.32 13.51
C ILE A 184 -12.66 -8.14 14.03
N ILE A 185 -12.07 -7.36 13.12
CA ILE A 185 -11.18 -6.24 13.43
C ILE A 185 -11.69 -5.04 12.65
N ASP A 186 -12.15 -4.04 13.38
CA ASP A 186 -12.51 -2.75 12.80
C ASP A 186 -11.47 -1.71 13.23
N ALA A 187 -10.98 -0.94 12.26
CA ALA A 187 -10.00 0.11 12.45
C ALA A 187 -10.56 1.46 11.99
N GLN A 188 -10.23 2.53 12.70
CA GLN A 188 -10.70 3.87 12.37
C GLN A 188 -9.67 4.93 12.70
N GLY A 189 -9.49 5.87 11.77
CA GLY A 189 -8.57 7.01 11.93
C GLY A 189 -7.11 6.61 11.92
N GLY A 190 -6.25 7.58 12.16
CA GLY A 190 -4.80 7.41 12.11
C GLY A 190 -4.22 7.57 10.71
N THR A 191 -2.93 7.33 10.59
CA THR A 191 -2.18 7.50 9.36
C THR A 191 -1.43 6.24 8.98
N VAL A 192 -1.29 6.00 7.68
CA VAL A 192 -0.57 4.88 7.08
C VAL A 192 0.59 5.43 6.27
N ALA A 193 1.81 5.09 6.65
CA ALA A 193 3.01 5.40 5.91
C ALA A 193 3.44 4.20 5.07
N LEU A 194 3.68 4.42 3.78
CA LEU A 194 4.18 3.42 2.83
C LEU A 194 5.42 3.97 2.11
N ALA A 195 6.45 3.13 1.98
CA ALA A 195 7.68 3.54 1.31
C ALA A 195 7.42 4.00 -0.13
N GLY A 196 7.84 5.22 -0.46
CA GLY A 196 7.66 5.82 -1.78
C GLY A 196 6.27 6.40 -2.07
N TRP A 197 5.37 6.38 -1.10
CA TRP A 197 4.06 7.01 -1.17
C TRP A 197 3.96 8.20 -0.21
N PRO A 198 3.11 9.19 -0.50
CA PRO A 198 2.75 10.19 0.50
C PRO A 198 2.01 9.52 1.66
N GLU A 199 2.06 10.12 2.83
CA GLU A 199 1.32 9.67 3.99
C GLU A 199 -0.19 9.66 3.70
N LEU A 200 -0.87 8.60 4.12
CA LEU A 200 -2.30 8.38 3.85
C LEU A 200 -3.07 8.37 5.16
N ASP A 201 -4.17 9.10 5.23
CA ASP A 201 -5.11 9.02 6.34
C ASP A 201 -5.96 7.75 6.19
N LEU A 202 -6.07 6.97 7.26
CA LEU A 202 -7.00 5.85 7.33
C LEU A 202 -8.39 6.35 7.71
N ASP A 203 -9.37 6.18 6.83
CA ASP A 203 -10.77 6.48 7.16
C ASP A 203 -11.35 5.39 8.06
N THR A 204 -11.48 4.21 7.51
CA THR A 204 -11.96 3.01 8.20
C THR A 204 -11.39 1.77 7.53
N ALA A 205 -11.18 0.71 8.32
CA ALA A 205 -10.97 -0.61 7.76
C ALA A 205 -11.79 -1.66 8.51
N SER A 206 -12.38 -2.59 7.78
CA SER A 206 -13.06 -3.76 8.30
C SER A 206 -12.34 -5.01 7.82
N MET A 207 -11.88 -5.82 8.76
CA MET A 207 -11.06 -6.97 8.51
C MET A 207 -11.56 -8.16 9.32
N ARG A 208 -11.22 -9.35 8.89
CA ARG A 208 -11.46 -10.59 9.60
C ARG A 208 -10.19 -11.42 9.63
N TRP A 209 -9.71 -11.68 10.81
CA TRP A 209 -8.64 -12.65 11.02
C TRP A 209 -9.21 -14.05 11.21
N GLN A 210 -8.70 -15.01 10.49
CA GLN A 210 -8.95 -16.43 10.68
C GLN A 210 -7.64 -17.16 10.42
N SER A 211 -6.94 -17.50 11.49
CA SER A 211 -5.59 -18.05 11.40
C SER A 211 -5.48 -19.14 10.32
N PRO A 212 -4.52 -19.04 9.40
CA PRO A 212 -3.42 -18.07 9.31
C PRO A 212 -3.71 -16.86 8.38
N THR A 213 -4.97 -16.57 8.02
CA THR A 213 -5.34 -15.60 6.98
C THR A 213 -6.03 -14.36 7.57
N LEU A 214 -5.57 -13.18 7.16
CA LEU A 214 -6.25 -11.89 7.35
C LEU A 214 -7.04 -11.55 6.08
N PHE A 215 -8.35 -11.47 6.18
CA PHE A 215 -9.22 -10.98 5.13
C PHE A 215 -9.47 -9.49 5.33
N ILE A 216 -9.16 -8.68 4.33
CA ILE A 216 -9.46 -7.25 4.29
C ILE A 216 -10.76 -7.10 3.50
N ASN A 217 -11.88 -6.95 4.21
CA ASN A 217 -13.18 -6.76 3.57
C ASN A 217 -13.23 -5.40 2.87
N SER A 218 -12.67 -4.38 3.54
CA SER A 218 -12.55 -3.03 3.01
C SER A 218 -11.58 -2.23 3.87
N ALA A 219 -10.68 -1.46 3.26
CA ALA A 219 -9.88 -0.43 3.92
C ALA A 219 -9.89 0.82 3.06
N GLY A 220 -10.40 1.92 3.60
CA GLY A 220 -10.45 3.24 2.94
C GLY A 220 -9.31 4.13 3.41
N LEU A 221 -8.52 4.65 2.47
CA LEU A 221 -7.40 5.53 2.71
C LEU A 221 -7.55 6.82 1.91
N ARG A 222 -7.04 7.94 2.43
CA ARG A 222 -7.09 9.26 1.77
C ARG A 222 -5.75 9.99 1.83
N ASN A 223 -5.54 10.83 0.83
CA ASN A 223 -4.55 11.92 0.91
C ASN A 223 -5.16 13.13 0.21
N GLY A 224 -5.63 14.11 0.98
CA GLY A 224 -6.39 15.23 0.45
C GLY A 224 -7.64 14.79 -0.30
N ALA A 225 -7.71 15.07 -1.61
CA ALA A 225 -8.81 14.64 -2.47
C ALA A 225 -8.66 13.21 -3.02
N SER A 226 -7.48 12.61 -2.89
CA SER A 226 -7.21 11.25 -3.37
C SER A 226 -7.85 10.21 -2.47
N ARG A 227 -8.42 9.16 -3.07
CA ARG A 227 -9.03 8.03 -2.34
C ARG A 227 -8.46 6.72 -2.83
N LEU A 228 -8.17 5.84 -1.88
CA LEU A 228 -7.78 4.47 -2.14
C LEU A 228 -8.70 3.54 -1.36
N THR A 229 -9.08 2.44 -1.98
CA THR A 229 -9.83 1.36 -1.30
C THR A 229 -9.08 0.06 -1.53
N VAL A 230 -8.76 -0.63 -0.44
CA VAL A 230 -8.03 -1.90 -0.46
C VAL A 230 -8.97 -3.01 0.00
N THR A 231 -9.00 -4.11 -0.74
CA THR A 231 -9.67 -5.37 -0.38
C THR A 231 -8.75 -6.55 -0.67
N GLY A 232 -9.01 -7.70 -0.08
CA GLY A 232 -8.24 -8.92 -0.40
C GLY A 232 -7.88 -9.74 0.82
N GLU A 233 -6.81 -10.51 0.69
CA GLU A 233 -6.38 -11.42 1.74
C GLU A 233 -4.86 -11.47 1.87
N ILE A 234 -4.40 -11.70 3.10
CA ILE A 234 -3.00 -11.90 3.45
C ILE A 234 -2.90 -13.22 4.21
N GLU A 235 -2.38 -14.24 3.56
CA GLU A 235 -2.05 -15.50 4.22
C GLU A 235 -0.64 -15.40 4.80
N THR A 236 -0.54 -15.43 6.13
CA THR A 236 0.73 -15.23 6.85
C THR A 236 1.80 -16.21 6.37
N ARG A 237 2.97 -15.70 6.01
CA ARG A 237 4.13 -16.46 5.51
C ARG A 237 3.92 -17.17 4.16
N LYS A 238 2.86 -16.89 3.44
CA LYS A 238 2.61 -17.52 2.15
C LYS A 238 2.40 -16.50 1.03
N ALA A 239 1.37 -15.68 1.09
CA ALA A 239 1.07 -14.71 0.05
C ALA A 239 0.15 -13.59 0.55
N ALA A 240 0.23 -12.45 -0.11
CA ALA A 240 -0.77 -11.40 -0.05
C ALA A 240 -1.36 -11.19 -1.44
N ASN A 241 -2.69 -11.21 -1.55
CA ASN A 241 -3.45 -10.95 -2.76
C ASN A 241 -4.40 -9.79 -2.47
N LEU A 242 -4.07 -8.62 -2.96
CA LEU A 242 -4.83 -7.41 -2.67
C LEU A 242 -5.36 -6.78 -3.96
N GLN A 243 -6.55 -6.26 -3.89
CA GLN A 243 -7.11 -5.39 -4.92
C GLN A 243 -7.15 -3.96 -4.37
N VAL A 244 -6.56 -3.04 -5.11
CA VAL A 244 -6.50 -1.61 -4.79
C VAL A 244 -7.26 -0.85 -5.86
N LYS A 245 -8.29 -0.10 -5.46
CA LYS A 245 -8.95 0.89 -6.31
C LYS A 245 -8.46 2.26 -5.88
N PHE A 246 -8.11 3.10 -6.83
CA PHE A 246 -7.63 4.45 -6.58
C PHE A 246 -8.39 5.47 -7.44
N ASP A 247 -8.71 6.59 -6.83
CA ASP A 247 -9.48 7.66 -7.45
C ASP A 247 -8.89 9.02 -7.11
N GLY A 248 -8.61 9.82 -8.14
CA GLY A 248 -8.10 11.17 -8.01
C GLY A 248 -6.70 11.28 -7.39
N VAL A 249 -5.84 10.25 -7.49
CA VAL A 249 -4.49 10.25 -6.93
C VAL A 249 -3.58 11.16 -7.75
N ASP A 250 -2.94 12.15 -7.09
CA ASP A 250 -1.93 13.00 -7.75
C ASP A 250 -0.77 12.13 -8.26
N ILE A 251 -0.49 12.20 -9.57
CA ILE A 251 0.56 11.39 -10.19
C ILE A 251 1.96 11.84 -9.80
N ARG A 252 2.18 13.13 -9.49
CA ARG A 252 3.51 13.72 -9.29
C ARG A 252 4.39 13.01 -8.25
N PRO A 253 3.87 12.65 -7.04
CA PRO A 253 4.68 11.93 -6.06
C PRO A 253 5.17 10.55 -6.54
N LEU A 254 4.48 9.95 -7.51
CA LEU A 254 4.78 8.63 -8.05
C LEU A 254 5.80 8.67 -9.20
N LEU A 255 6.07 9.86 -9.75
CA LEU A 255 6.99 10.06 -10.87
C LEU A 255 8.43 10.30 -10.40
N THR A 256 9.37 9.97 -11.28
CA THR A 256 10.78 10.38 -11.12
C THR A 256 10.89 11.91 -11.14
N PRO A 257 11.94 12.51 -10.55
CA PRO A 257 12.11 13.96 -10.51
C PRO A 257 11.94 14.63 -11.88
N ASP A 258 12.54 14.05 -12.94
CA ASP A 258 12.47 14.60 -14.30
C ASP A 258 11.06 14.63 -14.89
N TRP A 259 10.22 13.66 -14.52
CA TRP A 259 8.85 13.58 -14.99
C TRP A 259 7.85 14.38 -14.16
N ARG A 260 8.17 14.72 -12.90
CA ARG A 260 7.30 15.54 -12.03
C ARG A 260 7.01 16.93 -12.60
N GLU A 261 7.97 17.48 -13.33
CA GLU A 261 7.83 18.79 -13.95
C GLU A 261 7.12 18.72 -15.32
N ARG A 262 7.13 17.52 -15.94
CA ARG A 262 6.62 17.32 -17.30
C ARG A 262 5.20 16.80 -17.34
N LEU A 263 4.78 15.99 -16.37
CA LEU A 263 3.47 15.36 -16.36
C LEU A 263 2.75 15.65 -15.04
N THR A 264 1.56 16.23 -15.17
CA THR A 264 0.64 16.43 -14.04
C THR A 264 -0.71 15.79 -14.36
N GLY A 265 -1.52 15.55 -13.33
CA GLY A 265 -2.86 14.98 -13.47
C GLY A 265 -3.25 14.11 -12.30
N ARG A 266 -4.44 13.53 -12.39
CA ARG A 266 -5.00 12.65 -11.38
C ARG A 266 -5.23 11.26 -11.92
N LEU A 267 -4.69 10.25 -11.23
CA LEU A 267 -4.87 8.84 -11.57
C LEU A 267 -6.15 8.29 -10.98
N THR A 268 -6.90 7.57 -11.80
CA THR A 268 -8.04 6.75 -11.41
C THR A 268 -7.88 5.37 -12.00
N GLY A 269 -8.20 4.31 -11.27
CA GLY A 269 -8.06 2.95 -11.77
C GLY A 269 -8.12 1.89 -10.70
N GLN A 270 -7.58 0.73 -11.04
CA GLN A 270 -7.47 -0.41 -10.15
C GLN A 270 -6.18 -1.18 -10.39
N ALA A 271 -5.70 -1.81 -9.33
CA ALA A 271 -4.53 -2.67 -9.37
C ALA A 271 -4.73 -3.91 -8.53
N ASN A 272 -4.22 -5.06 -8.98
CA ASN A 272 -4.05 -6.26 -8.20
C ASN A 272 -2.60 -6.34 -7.75
N VAL A 273 -2.40 -6.63 -6.48
CA VAL A 273 -1.08 -6.75 -5.84
C VAL A 273 -0.90 -8.18 -5.38
N ASP A 274 0.04 -8.88 -5.96
CA ASP A 274 0.39 -10.26 -5.63
C ASP A 274 1.80 -10.28 -5.05
N ALA A 275 1.92 -10.64 -3.76
CA ALA A 275 3.20 -10.68 -3.06
C ALA A 275 3.38 -12.03 -2.35
N PRO A 276 4.31 -12.89 -2.77
CA PRO A 276 4.67 -14.08 -2.02
C PRO A 276 5.46 -13.70 -0.75
N LEU A 277 4.94 -14.08 0.43
CA LEU A 277 5.49 -13.73 1.74
C LEU A 277 6.40 -14.81 2.35
N GLY A 278 6.52 -15.98 1.70
CA GLY A 278 7.10 -17.18 2.30
C GLY A 278 8.63 -17.22 2.45
N ASN A 279 9.40 -16.40 1.72
CA ASN A 279 10.83 -16.62 1.53
C ASN A 279 11.73 -15.43 1.92
N GLY A 280 11.26 -14.49 2.73
CA GLY A 280 12.06 -13.30 3.10
C GLY A 280 12.35 -12.32 1.94
N ASN A 281 11.96 -12.66 0.72
CA ASN A 281 12.18 -11.90 -0.51
C ASN A 281 10.89 -11.34 -1.13
N ALA A 282 9.87 -11.09 -0.31
CA ALA A 282 8.56 -10.61 -0.78
C ALA A 282 8.68 -9.39 -1.71
N ALA A 283 9.53 -8.42 -1.37
CA ALA A 283 9.77 -7.25 -2.19
C ALA A 283 10.40 -7.55 -3.56
N ARG A 284 11.11 -8.67 -3.70
CA ARG A 284 11.75 -9.09 -4.97
C ARG A 284 10.82 -9.89 -5.88
N GLN A 285 9.65 -10.27 -5.40
CA GLN A 285 8.68 -11.06 -6.14
C GLN A 285 7.30 -10.39 -6.23
N LEU A 286 7.20 -9.14 -5.73
CA LEU A 286 5.98 -8.34 -5.79
C LEU A 286 5.59 -8.11 -7.24
N THR A 287 4.36 -8.48 -7.62
CA THR A 287 3.76 -8.16 -8.91
C THR A 287 2.54 -7.27 -8.69
N VAL A 288 2.46 -6.19 -9.45
CA VAL A 288 1.31 -5.29 -9.46
C VAL A 288 0.81 -5.18 -10.90
N SER A 289 -0.43 -5.55 -11.14
CA SER A 289 -1.05 -5.46 -12.46
C SER A 289 -2.39 -4.72 -12.37
N GLY A 290 -2.75 -4.00 -13.40
CA GLY A 290 -4.01 -3.27 -13.38
C GLY A 290 -4.24 -2.39 -14.58
N SER A 291 -5.25 -1.52 -14.47
CA SER A 291 -5.59 -0.51 -15.44
C SER A 291 -5.66 0.87 -14.78
N MET A 292 -5.25 1.89 -15.50
CA MET A 292 -5.27 3.27 -15.04
C MET A 292 -5.69 4.23 -16.12
N ALA A 293 -6.32 5.33 -15.70
CA ALA A 293 -6.59 6.48 -16.52
C ALA A 293 -6.10 7.75 -15.81
N LEU A 294 -5.61 8.72 -16.58
CA LEU A 294 -5.20 10.02 -16.09
C LEU A 294 -6.25 11.05 -16.51
N THR A 295 -6.80 11.75 -15.55
CA THR A 295 -7.69 12.89 -15.74
C THR A 295 -6.97 14.19 -15.42
N GLU A 296 -7.43 15.30 -15.96
CA GLU A 296 -6.78 16.62 -15.81
C GLU A 296 -5.28 16.56 -16.18
N GLY A 297 -4.94 15.67 -17.10
CA GLY A 297 -3.57 15.43 -17.52
C GLY A 297 -3.01 16.61 -18.31
N VAL A 298 -1.82 17.08 -17.92
CA VAL A 298 -1.07 18.07 -18.70
C VAL A 298 0.34 17.57 -18.89
N LEU A 299 0.78 17.53 -20.15
CA LEU A 299 2.12 17.12 -20.56
C LEU A 299 2.87 18.33 -21.13
N THR A 300 4.07 18.59 -20.61
CA THR A 300 4.90 19.74 -20.99
C THR A 300 6.34 19.31 -21.25
N ALA A 301 7.07 20.14 -21.99
CA ALA A 301 8.52 20.07 -22.14
C ALA A 301 9.05 18.69 -22.60
N LEU A 302 8.39 18.05 -23.57
CA LEU A 302 8.96 16.90 -24.26
C LEU A 302 9.67 17.37 -25.53
N PRO A 303 10.98 16.99 -25.75
CA PRO A 303 11.76 17.45 -26.90
C PRO A 303 11.04 17.21 -28.24
N ILE A 304 10.48 16.03 -28.45
CA ILE A 304 9.74 15.70 -29.68
C ILE A 304 8.51 16.63 -29.89
N LEU A 305 7.83 17.02 -28.83
CA LEU A 305 6.68 17.93 -28.91
C LEU A 305 7.14 19.36 -29.20
N ASP A 306 8.26 19.78 -28.65
CA ASP A 306 8.86 21.09 -28.94
C ASP A 306 9.28 21.17 -30.40
N GLU A 307 9.87 20.10 -30.97
CA GLU A 307 10.21 20.00 -32.37
C GLU A 307 8.97 20.07 -33.27
N ILE A 308 7.95 19.24 -32.99
CA ILE A 308 6.67 19.29 -33.70
C ILE A 308 6.05 20.69 -33.59
N GLY A 309 6.05 21.30 -32.41
CA GLY A 309 5.57 22.64 -32.17
C GLY A 309 6.30 23.70 -33.01
N THR A 310 7.61 23.56 -33.14
CA THR A 310 8.44 24.43 -33.97
C THR A 310 8.10 24.29 -35.46
N PHE A 311 8.00 23.06 -35.96
CA PHE A 311 7.64 22.78 -37.34
C PHE A 311 6.22 23.21 -37.68
N THR A 312 5.27 23.05 -36.77
CA THR A 312 3.85 23.37 -36.97
C THR A 312 3.50 24.81 -36.63
N HIS A 313 4.42 25.61 -36.12
CA HIS A 313 4.19 26.97 -35.59
C HIS A 313 3.04 26.99 -34.57
N THR A 314 2.86 25.89 -33.82
CA THR A 314 1.74 25.69 -32.88
C THR A 314 2.26 25.58 -31.46
N GLU A 315 2.10 26.64 -30.66
CA GLU A 315 2.52 26.64 -29.25
C GLU A 315 1.77 25.61 -28.38
N ARG A 316 0.62 25.11 -28.84
CA ARG A 316 -0.17 24.07 -28.15
C ARG A 316 0.60 22.77 -27.94
N PHE A 317 1.63 22.46 -28.72
CA PHE A 317 2.49 21.30 -28.52
C PHE A 317 3.44 21.45 -27.31
N ARG A 318 3.76 22.66 -26.88
CA ARG A 318 4.58 22.89 -25.69
C ARG A 318 3.86 22.54 -24.40
N ARG A 319 2.52 22.54 -24.43
CA ARG A 319 1.64 22.21 -23.32
C ARG A 319 0.41 21.47 -23.87
N LEU A 320 0.45 20.14 -23.77
CA LEU A 320 -0.66 19.31 -24.18
C LEU A 320 -1.62 19.08 -23.02
N GLU A 321 -2.85 19.48 -23.17
CA GLU A 321 -3.95 19.09 -22.28
C GLU A 321 -4.47 17.73 -22.78
N LEU A 322 -4.37 16.72 -21.93
CA LEU A 322 -4.74 15.35 -22.30
C LEU A 322 -6.25 15.17 -22.11
N THR A 323 -6.96 14.96 -23.19
CA THR A 323 -8.39 14.64 -23.19
C THR A 323 -8.64 13.16 -22.89
N LYS A 324 -7.66 12.30 -23.22
CA LYS A 324 -7.67 10.89 -22.89
C LYS A 324 -6.24 10.43 -22.60
N ALA A 325 -6.08 9.74 -21.47
CA ALA A 325 -4.84 9.02 -21.18
C ALA A 325 -5.18 7.78 -20.36
N SER A 326 -4.88 6.59 -20.87
CA SER A 326 -5.19 5.33 -20.21
C SER A 326 -4.20 4.27 -20.62
N ALA A 327 -3.98 3.29 -19.73
CA ALA A 327 -3.12 2.14 -20.00
C ALA A 327 -3.48 0.97 -19.09
N ASP A 328 -3.14 -0.22 -19.53
CA ASP A 328 -3.01 -1.40 -18.70
C ASP A 328 -1.53 -1.61 -18.37
N PHE A 329 -1.23 -2.09 -17.17
CA PHE A 329 0.15 -2.26 -16.75
C PHE A 329 0.37 -3.53 -15.93
N THR A 330 1.59 -4.05 -16.01
CA THR A 330 2.13 -5.08 -15.12
C THR A 330 3.52 -4.67 -14.67
N LYS A 331 3.69 -4.47 -13.37
CA LYS A 331 4.95 -4.12 -12.73
C LYS A 331 5.44 -5.28 -11.89
N SER A 332 6.62 -5.77 -12.17
CA SER A 332 7.44 -6.64 -11.34
C SER A 332 8.72 -5.90 -10.91
N PRO A 333 9.54 -6.40 -10.00
CA PRO A 333 10.68 -5.63 -9.47
C PRO A 333 11.59 -5.02 -10.52
N ASP A 334 11.91 -5.79 -11.56
CA ASP A 334 12.89 -5.39 -12.59
C ASP A 334 12.23 -5.02 -13.93
N ARG A 335 10.90 -5.16 -14.05
CA ARG A 335 10.19 -5.01 -15.32
C ARG A 335 8.87 -4.27 -15.14
N LEU A 336 8.62 -3.30 -15.99
CA LEU A 336 7.32 -2.67 -16.20
C LEU A 336 6.87 -2.95 -17.62
N GLU A 337 5.70 -3.52 -17.79
CA GLU A 337 5.01 -3.69 -19.07
C GLU A 337 3.79 -2.78 -19.09
N VAL A 338 3.62 -2.05 -20.16
CA VAL A 338 2.47 -1.20 -20.38
C VAL A 338 1.84 -1.58 -21.71
N HIS A 339 0.56 -1.88 -21.68
CA HIS A 339 -0.23 -2.28 -22.82
C HIS A 339 -1.43 -1.37 -23.03
N ASN A 340 -1.97 -1.35 -24.24
CA ASN A 340 -3.16 -0.58 -24.58
C ASN A 340 -3.04 0.90 -24.19
N LEU A 341 -1.80 1.43 -24.22
CA LEU A 341 -1.59 2.85 -23.94
C LEU A 341 -2.33 3.68 -24.98
N VAL A 342 -3.12 4.62 -24.51
CA VAL A 342 -3.73 5.67 -25.33
C VAL A 342 -3.47 7.00 -24.65
N VAL A 343 -2.85 7.93 -25.36
CA VAL A 343 -2.65 9.31 -24.93
C VAL A 343 -3.15 10.23 -26.05
N GLU A 344 -4.09 11.09 -25.76
CA GLU A 344 -4.72 11.96 -26.74
C GLU A 344 -4.87 13.39 -26.23
N SER A 345 -4.48 14.34 -27.05
CA SER A 345 -4.88 15.74 -26.95
C SER A 345 -5.76 16.03 -28.17
N GLU A 346 -7.06 16.13 -27.93
CA GLU A 346 -8.07 16.23 -29.00
C GLU A 346 -7.78 17.35 -29.99
N GLY A 347 -7.91 17.03 -31.26
CA GLY A 347 -7.65 17.98 -32.36
C GLY A 347 -6.16 18.26 -32.59
N LEU A 348 -5.24 17.57 -31.94
CA LEU A 348 -3.79 17.71 -32.12
C LEU A 348 -3.11 16.40 -32.41
N ILE A 349 -2.98 15.56 -31.38
CA ILE A 349 -2.16 14.35 -31.39
C ILE A 349 -2.85 13.23 -30.63
N ARG A 350 -2.68 12.01 -31.11
CA ARG A 350 -3.04 10.78 -30.41
C ARG A 350 -1.89 9.77 -30.56
N VAL A 351 -1.52 9.14 -29.47
CA VAL A 351 -0.48 8.12 -29.43
C VAL A 351 -1.10 6.86 -28.84
N GLU A 352 -0.94 5.75 -29.53
CA GLU A 352 -1.35 4.42 -29.08
C GLU A 352 -0.14 3.49 -29.10
N GLY A 353 -0.08 2.49 -28.21
CA GLY A 353 1.00 1.52 -28.27
C GLY A 353 1.24 0.77 -26.98
N ASP A 354 2.35 0.05 -27.01
CA ASP A 354 2.81 -0.80 -25.94
C ASP A 354 4.30 -0.57 -25.71
N TYR A 355 4.72 -0.67 -24.44
CA TYR A 355 6.15 -0.60 -24.13
C TYR A 355 6.52 -1.43 -22.91
N THR A 356 7.79 -1.77 -22.84
CA THR A 356 8.40 -2.45 -21.72
C THR A 356 9.58 -1.63 -21.20
N VAL A 357 9.72 -1.55 -19.88
CA VAL A 357 10.93 -1.00 -19.23
C VAL A 357 11.59 -2.11 -18.43
N VAL A 358 12.86 -2.37 -18.75
CA VAL A 358 13.69 -3.34 -18.02
C VAL A 358 15.00 -2.66 -17.64
N ASN A 359 15.35 -2.67 -16.36
CA ASN A 359 16.58 -2.04 -15.83
C ASN A 359 16.77 -0.59 -16.32
N GLY A 360 15.68 0.19 -16.35
CA GLY A 360 15.70 1.60 -16.77
C GLY A 360 15.84 1.82 -18.28
N GLN A 361 15.79 0.75 -19.09
CA GLN A 361 15.75 0.82 -20.55
C GLN A 361 14.33 0.61 -21.05
N ILE A 362 13.84 1.51 -21.90
CA ILE A 362 12.53 1.40 -22.58
C ILE A 362 12.71 0.76 -23.95
N ASP A 363 11.78 -0.10 -24.32
CA ASP A 363 11.57 -0.60 -25.68
C ASP A 363 10.06 -0.61 -25.94
N GLY A 364 9.60 0.19 -26.90
CA GLY A 364 8.18 0.34 -27.17
C GLY A 364 7.89 0.58 -28.65
N ASN A 365 6.70 0.10 -29.05
CA ASN A 365 6.15 0.32 -30.38
C ASN A 365 4.86 1.15 -30.23
N PHE A 366 4.81 2.24 -30.96
CA PHE A 366 3.71 3.20 -30.90
C PHE A 366 3.20 3.50 -32.30
N GLU A 367 1.94 3.88 -32.38
CA GLU A 367 1.31 4.55 -33.50
C GLU A 367 1.06 6.00 -33.11
N VAL A 368 1.61 6.94 -33.85
CA VAL A 368 1.45 8.38 -33.63
C VAL A 368 0.52 8.93 -34.67
N GLY A 369 -0.60 9.46 -34.23
CA GLY A 369 -1.61 10.11 -35.06
C GLY A 369 -1.57 11.63 -34.90
N LEU A 370 -1.44 12.38 -35.99
CA LEU A 370 -1.60 13.83 -36.03
C LEU A 370 -2.81 14.21 -36.86
N THR A 371 -3.49 15.31 -36.51
CA THR A 371 -4.60 15.78 -37.33
C THR A 371 -4.10 16.32 -38.67
N PRO A 372 -4.90 16.22 -39.75
CA PRO A 372 -4.55 16.80 -41.04
C PRO A 372 -4.23 18.30 -40.97
N ALA A 373 -4.91 19.03 -40.10
CA ALA A 373 -4.65 20.45 -39.86
C ALA A 373 -3.26 20.72 -39.30
N THR A 374 -2.77 19.86 -38.37
CA THR A 374 -1.41 19.91 -37.83
C THR A 374 -0.38 19.60 -38.93
N LEU A 375 -0.61 18.56 -39.71
CA LEU A 375 0.32 18.10 -40.74
C LEU A 375 0.47 19.07 -41.93
N GLN A 376 -0.45 20.02 -42.15
CA GLN A 376 -0.32 21.05 -43.19
C GLN A 376 0.96 21.89 -43.05
N TRP A 377 1.47 22.01 -41.85
CA TRP A 377 2.66 22.79 -41.52
C TRP A 377 3.96 22.02 -41.71
N ILE A 378 3.90 20.68 -41.91
CA ILE A 378 5.09 19.82 -42.12
C ILE A 378 5.11 19.34 -43.57
N PRO A 379 5.83 20.04 -44.48
CA PRO A 379 5.84 19.71 -45.90
C PRO A 379 6.25 18.28 -46.20
N GLY A 380 5.49 17.57 -47.04
CA GLY A 380 5.77 16.17 -47.42
C GLY A 380 5.45 15.12 -46.38
N SER A 381 5.06 15.49 -45.16
CA SER A 381 4.81 14.53 -44.08
C SER A 381 3.58 13.65 -44.32
N GLN A 382 2.54 14.19 -44.93
CA GLN A 382 1.29 13.45 -45.20
C GLN A 382 1.45 12.36 -46.26
N GLU A 383 2.31 12.55 -47.23
CA GLU A 383 2.55 11.62 -48.33
C GLU A 383 3.60 10.55 -48.02
N VAL A 384 4.55 10.86 -47.13
CA VAL A 384 5.72 10.02 -46.96
C VAL A 384 5.76 9.37 -45.58
N ILE A 385 5.26 10.04 -44.53
CA ILE A 385 5.38 9.58 -43.16
C ILE A 385 4.03 9.14 -42.60
N PHE A 386 3.05 10.04 -42.60
CA PHE A 386 1.70 9.80 -42.06
C PHE A 386 0.76 9.29 -43.14
N THR A 387 1.01 8.06 -43.60
CA THR A 387 0.33 7.50 -44.78
C THR A 387 -1.06 6.95 -44.49
N ASP A 388 -1.27 6.40 -43.30
CA ASP A 388 -2.53 5.81 -42.88
C ASP A 388 -3.49 6.89 -42.35
N SER A 389 -4.82 6.69 -42.57
CA SER A 389 -5.82 7.66 -42.16
C SER A 389 -7.04 6.97 -41.56
N HIS A 390 -7.26 7.16 -40.28
CA HIS A 390 -8.47 6.72 -39.57
C HIS A 390 -8.72 7.54 -38.30
N GLY A 391 -9.98 7.56 -37.83
CA GLY A 391 -10.34 8.21 -36.59
C GLY A 391 -10.10 9.73 -36.54
N GLY A 392 -10.00 10.40 -37.69
CA GLY A 392 -9.71 11.85 -37.77
C GLY A 392 -8.22 12.19 -37.70
N TYR A 393 -7.37 11.22 -37.62
CA TYR A 393 -5.91 11.34 -37.56
C TYR A 393 -5.26 10.70 -38.80
N ARG A 394 -4.06 11.15 -39.09
CA ARG A 394 -3.13 10.48 -39.97
C ARG A 394 -2.04 9.86 -39.13
N TRP A 395 -1.69 8.59 -39.37
CA TRP A 395 -0.89 7.75 -38.51
C TRP A 395 0.43 7.36 -39.10
N THR A 396 1.41 7.15 -38.20
CA THR A 396 2.71 6.60 -38.52
C THR A 396 3.22 5.77 -37.36
N PRO A 397 3.85 4.61 -37.59
CA PRO A 397 4.51 3.86 -36.54
C PRO A 397 5.72 4.63 -36.00
N MET A 398 6.00 4.49 -34.72
CA MET A 398 7.18 5.04 -34.04
C MET A 398 7.75 3.99 -33.09
N ARG A 399 9.03 3.80 -33.15
CA ARG A 399 9.76 2.99 -32.16
C ARG A 399 10.51 3.89 -31.18
N LEU A 400 10.38 3.58 -29.89
CA LEU A 400 11.06 4.29 -28.80
C LEU A 400 11.96 3.31 -28.06
N THR A 401 13.25 3.64 -27.93
CA THR A 401 14.23 2.76 -27.28
C THR A 401 15.24 3.54 -26.45
N GLY A 402 15.95 2.87 -25.55
CA GLY A 402 17.05 3.45 -24.78
C GLY A 402 16.71 3.80 -23.33
N PRO A 403 17.52 4.61 -22.65
CA PRO A 403 17.29 5.00 -21.26
C PRO A 403 15.99 5.79 -21.08
N VAL A 404 15.20 5.47 -20.05
CA VAL A 404 13.93 6.17 -19.76
C VAL A 404 14.10 7.68 -19.58
N ALA A 405 15.26 8.12 -19.08
CA ALA A 405 15.57 9.54 -18.91
C ALA A 405 15.79 10.28 -20.26
N HIS A 406 16.33 9.57 -21.24
CA HIS A 406 16.67 10.13 -22.57
C HIS A 406 16.38 9.08 -23.65
N PRO A 407 15.10 8.79 -23.92
CA PRO A 407 14.75 7.81 -24.95
C PRO A 407 15.04 8.34 -26.35
N HIS A 408 15.32 7.41 -27.26
CA HIS A 408 15.52 7.69 -28.69
C HIS A 408 14.32 7.18 -29.46
N ASP A 409 13.76 8.05 -30.32
CA ASP A 409 12.71 7.71 -31.26
C ASP A 409 13.23 7.69 -32.71
N ASP A 410 12.56 6.95 -33.56
CA ASP A 410 12.86 6.88 -34.99
C ASP A 410 12.04 7.87 -35.84
N LEU A 411 11.01 8.50 -35.25
CA LEU A 411 10.11 9.40 -35.95
C LEU A 411 10.77 10.74 -36.25
N THR A 412 11.52 11.30 -35.28
CA THR A 412 12.24 12.56 -35.43
C THR A 412 13.15 12.55 -36.66
N SER A 413 13.95 11.50 -36.83
CA SER A 413 14.86 11.37 -37.98
C SER A 413 14.10 11.28 -39.31
N ARG A 414 12.96 10.61 -39.35
CA ARG A 414 12.12 10.51 -40.55
C ARG A 414 11.46 11.85 -40.89
N LEU A 415 11.05 12.63 -39.90
CA LEU A 415 10.50 13.98 -40.09
C LEU A 415 11.53 14.93 -40.69
N VAL A 416 12.75 14.94 -40.16
CA VAL A 416 13.86 15.76 -40.69
C VAL A 416 14.12 15.40 -42.12
N ALA A 417 14.32 14.11 -42.44
CA ALA A 417 14.61 13.66 -43.81
C ALA A 417 13.49 13.97 -44.83
N ALA A 418 12.21 13.92 -44.39
CA ALA A 418 11.10 14.27 -45.26
C ALA A 418 11.05 15.78 -45.57
N THR A 419 11.33 16.59 -44.55
CA THR A 419 11.33 18.06 -44.69
C THR A 419 12.46 18.49 -45.62
N GLU A 420 13.68 17.92 -45.49
CA GLU A 420 14.81 18.17 -46.41
C GLU A 420 14.43 17.85 -47.84
N LYS A 421 13.87 16.66 -48.10
CA LYS A 421 13.46 16.27 -49.47
C LYS A 421 12.37 17.19 -50.03
N ALA A 422 11.41 17.66 -49.23
CA ALA A 422 10.35 18.56 -49.68
C ALA A 422 10.95 19.93 -50.05
N VAL A 423 11.90 20.44 -49.26
CA VAL A 423 12.61 21.70 -49.56
C VAL A 423 13.40 21.59 -50.85
N ILE A 424 14.19 20.51 -51.02
CA ILE A 424 14.97 20.29 -52.26
C ILE A 424 14.07 20.23 -53.47
N LYS A 425 12.94 19.51 -53.42
CA LYS A 425 11.97 19.40 -54.52
C LYS A 425 11.30 20.73 -54.86
N SER A 426 11.10 21.60 -53.88
CA SER A 426 10.55 22.95 -54.07
C SER A 426 11.58 23.89 -54.71
N VAL A 427 12.86 23.68 -54.47
CA VAL A 427 13.98 24.45 -55.07
C VAL A 427 14.24 24.04 -56.51
N ASP A 428 14.16 22.75 -56.81
CA ASP A 428 14.33 22.25 -58.22
C ASP A 428 13.13 22.67 -59.15
N GLY A 429 11.99 23.03 -58.59
CA GLY A 429 10.80 23.50 -59.32
C GLY A 429 10.75 25.01 -59.64
N VAL A 430 11.67 25.80 -59.06
CA VAL A 430 11.71 27.28 -59.21
C VAL A 430 13.16 27.71 -59.48
N GLU A 431 13.61 27.57 -60.73
CA GLU A 431 14.81 28.25 -61.18
C GLU A 431 14.62 29.76 -61.07
N GLY A 432 15.12 30.40 -60.06
CA GLY A 432 15.41 31.82 -60.10
C GLY A 432 15.22 32.68 -58.86
N THR A 433 14.61 32.27 -57.75
CA THR A 433 14.31 33.30 -56.70
C THR A 433 14.54 32.90 -55.22
N VAL A 434 14.99 31.68 -54.90
CA VAL A 434 15.02 31.21 -53.50
C VAL A 434 16.42 30.74 -53.01
N LYS A 435 17.49 31.48 -53.32
CA LYS A 435 18.82 31.23 -52.70
C LYS A 435 18.98 31.78 -51.31
N LYS A 436 18.05 32.61 -50.79
CA LYS A 436 18.19 33.23 -49.46
C LYS A 436 17.32 32.60 -48.35
N THR A 437 16.28 31.86 -48.67
CA THR A 437 15.38 31.28 -47.64
C THR A 437 15.77 29.85 -47.23
N GLY A 438 16.38 29.08 -48.13
CA GLY A 438 16.82 27.71 -47.85
C GLY A 438 18.02 27.61 -46.90
N GLN A 439 18.96 28.57 -46.96
CA GLN A 439 20.12 28.58 -46.07
C GLN A 439 19.76 28.96 -44.64
N GLY A 440 18.79 29.82 -44.43
CA GLY A 440 18.31 30.18 -43.09
C GLY A 440 17.60 29.04 -42.36
N LEU A 441 16.97 28.10 -43.10
CA LEU A 441 16.29 26.93 -42.53
C LEU A 441 17.30 25.82 -42.18
N LEU A 442 18.36 25.67 -42.96
CA LEU A 442 19.46 24.71 -42.68
C LEU A 442 20.31 25.13 -41.46
N ASP A 443 20.57 26.43 -41.29
CA ASP A 443 21.27 26.97 -40.13
C ASP A 443 20.43 26.85 -38.82
N LEU A 444 19.11 26.84 -38.92
CA LEU A 444 18.22 26.64 -37.78
C LEU A 444 18.12 25.17 -37.32
N LEU A 445 18.38 24.23 -38.22
CA LEU A 445 18.36 22.79 -37.96
C LEU A 445 19.70 22.22 -37.48
N MET A 446 20.79 23.01 -37.57
CA MET A 446 22.16 22.57 -37.21
C MET A 446 22.65 23.18 -35.91
N HIS A 447 21.85 23.97 -35.20
CA HIS A 447 22.14 24.54 -33.89
C HIS A 447 20.95 24.27 -32.93
#